data_20397f4f2941945b73f42ecf6c07e5c3
#
_entry.id   20397f4f2941945b73f42ecf6c07e5c3
#
_cell.length_a   1.000
_cell.length_b   1.000
_cell.length_c   1.000
_cell.angle_alpha   90.00
_cell.angle_beta   90.00
_cell.angle_gamma   90.00
#
_symmetry.space_group_name_H-M   'P 1'
#
loop_
_entity.id
_entity.type
_entity.pdbx_description
1 polymer ?
#
loop_
_entity_poly.entity_id
_entity_poly.type
_entity_poly.pdbx_seq_one_letter_code
_entity_poly.pdbx_strand_id
1 'polypeptide(L)'
;MSTAMIEIRPAVAADVELILEFIRELARFERLEHEVIASAAGLREALFGTHRYAEVVFACDAGEPVGFALFFHNFSTFKGQPGIYLEDLYVKPHMRGRGVGRQLLRHLARLALERRCARLEWAVLEWNEPAITFYRSLGARPLADWRIFRLTGTALEQLGG
;
A
#
# COMPACT_ATOMS: atom_id res chain seq x y z
N MET A 1 15.68 11.63 -22.91
CA MET A 1 14.65 10.73 -22.37
C MET A 1 13.58 11.57 -21.72
N SER A 2 12.36 11.45 -22.18
CA SER A 2 11.22 12.12 -21.55
C SER A 2 11.02 11.51 -20.16
N THR A 3 11.16 12.34 -19.12
CA THR A 3 10.74 11.97 -17.77
C THR A 3 9.23 11.84 -17.84
N ALA A 4 8.71 10.63 -17.70
CA ALA A 4 7.28 10.40 -17.67
C ALA A 4 6.67 11.34 -16.60
N MET A 5 5.69 12.13 -17.02
CA MET A 5 5.01 13.06 -16.10
C MET A 5 3.96 12.25 -15.34
N ILE A 6 4.37 11.73 -14.19
CA ILE A 6 3.52 10.90 -13.35
C ILE A 6 2.60 11.80 -12.53
N GLU A 7 1.31 11.55 -12.65
CA GLU A 7 0.28 12.18 -11.84
C GLU A 7 -0.23 11.17 -10.80
N ILE A 8 -0.37 11.62 -9.55
CA ILE A 8 -0.97 10.81 -8.49
C ILE A 8 -2.41 11.26 -8.30
N ARG A 9 -3.35 10.33 -8.44
CA ARG A 9 -4.77 10.61 -8.22
C ARG A 9 -5.40 9.64 -7.22
N PRO A 10 -6.35 10.09 -6.40
CA PRO A 10 -7.17 9.19 -5.58
C PRO A 10 -7.99 8.25 -6.46
N ALA A 11 -8.19 7.02 -5.98
CA ALA A 11 -9.14 6.10 -6.59
C ALA A 11 -10.58 6.54 -6.31
N VAL A 12 -11.47 6.20 -7.21
CA VAL A 12 -12.92 6.38 -7.06
C VAL A 12 -13.62 5.02 -7.15
N ALA A 13 -14.89 4.98 -6.79
CA ALA A 13 -15.64 3.71 -6.76
C ALA A 13 -15.65 2.98 -8.12
N ALA A 14 -15.60 3.71 -9.23
CA ALA A 14 -15.50 3.12 -10.56
C ALA A 14 -14.17 2.38 -10.81
N ASP A 15 -13.15 2.60 -9.99
CA ASP A 15 -11.84 1.97 -10.12
C ASP A 15 -11.73 0.59 -9.43
N VAL A 16 -12.79 0.09 -8.81
CA VAL A 16 -12.74 -1.13 -7.98
C VAL A 16 -12.17 -2.33 -8.74
N GLU A 17 -12.58 -2.55 -9.99
CA GLU A 17 -12.06 -3.65 -10.80
C GLU A 17 -10.56 -3.48 -11.07
N LEU A 18 -10.13 -2.27 -11.34
CA LEU A 18 -8.72 -1.93 -11.54
C LEU A 18 -7.90 -2.15 -10.27
N ILE A 19 -8.44 -1.77 -9.11
CA ILE A 19 -7.80 -2.02 -7.81
C ILE A 19 -7.60 -3.52 -7.62
N LEU A 20 -8.61 -4.34 -7.87
CA LEU A 20 -8.52 -5.79 -7.73
C LEU A 20 -7.47 -6.38 -8.69
N GLU A 21 -7.38 -5.86 -9.90
CA GLU A 21 -6.37 -6.26 -10.87
C GLU A 21 -4.95 -5.97 -10.36
N PHE A 22 -4.71 -4.78 -9.84
CA PHE A 22 -3.41 -4.41 -9.22
C PHE A 22 -3.08 -5.29 -8.02
N ILE A 23 -4.05 -5.60 -7.16
CA ILE A 23 -3.86 -6.50 -6.02
C ILE A 23 -3.41 -7.89 -6.50
N ARG A 24 -4.04 -8.41 -7.54
CA ARG A 24 -3.67 -9.71 -8.12
C ARG A 24 -2.27 -9.69 -8.75
N GLU A 25 -1.92 -8.61 -9.45
CA GLU A 25 -0.58 -8.46 -10.01
C GLU A 25 0.49 -8.43 -8.91
N LEU A 26 0.26 -7.67 -7.83
CA LEU A 26 1.16 -7.62 -6.68
C LEU A 26 1.29 -9.00 -6.02
N ALA A 27 0.18 -9.67 -5.78
CA ALA A 27 0.17 -11.00 -5.17
C ALA A 27 0.95 -12.02 -6.02
N ARG A 28 0.83 -11.92 -7.33
CA ARG A 28 1.59 -12.77 -8.27
C ARG A 28 3.08 -12.48 -8.18
N PHE A 29 3.47 -11.21 -8.11
CA PHE A 29 4.86 -10.80 -7.90
C PHE A 29 5.42 -11.33 -6.58
N GLU A 30 4.63 -11.28 -5.50
CA GLU A 30 4.99 -11.75 -4.17
C GLU A 30 4.86 -13.28 -4.02
N ARG A 31 4.41 -14.00 -5.07
CA ARG A 31 4.18 -15.46 -5.08
C ARG A 31 3.09 -15.89 -4.08
N LEU A 32 2.12 -15.02 -3.85
CA LEU A 32 1.01 -15.20 -2.91
C LEU A 32 -0.36 -15.10 -3.59
N GLU A 33 -0.43 -15.32 -4.90
CA GLU A 33 -1.68 -15.18 -5.66
C GLU A 33 -2.82 -16.06 -5.08
N HIS A 34 -2.47 -17.22 -4.55
CA HIS A 34 -3.43 -18.14 -3.92
C HIS A 34 -4.07 -17.58 -2.64
N GLU A 35 -3.49 -16.56 -2.03
CA GLU A 35 -4.04 -15.89 -0.85
C GLU A 35 -5.14 -14.88 -1.20
N VAL A 36 -5.27 -14.48 -2.48
CA VAL A 36 -6.24 -13.45 -2.89
C VAL A 36 -7.62 -14.04 -2.99
N ILE A 37 -8.46 -13.73 -2.02
CA ILE A 37 -9.89 -14.09 -2.00
C ILE A 37 -10.80 -12.86 -2.10
N ALA A 38 -10.21 -11.67 -2.22
CA ALA A 38 -10.95 -10.42 -2.33
C ALA A 38 -11.83 -10.41 -3.59
N SER A 39 -13.02 -9.83 -3.45
CA SER A 39 -13.95 -9.61 -4.56
C SER A 39 -14.13 -8.13 -4.84
N ALA A 40 -14.57 -7.79 -6.05
CA ALA A 40 -14.89 -6.40 -6.40
C ALA A 40 -15.98 -5.83 -5.50
N ALA A 41 -17.02 -6.60 -5.20
CA ALA A 41 -18.10 -6.17 -4.31
C ALA A 41 -17.60 -5.90 -2.89
N GLY A 42 -16.77 -6.78 -2.33
CA GLY A 42 -16.15 -6.61 -1.02
C GLY A 42 -15.23 -5.38 -0.96
N LEU A 43 -14.41 -5.17 -1.98
CA LEU A 43 -13.54 -4.00 -2.07
C LEU A 43 -14.35 -2.70 -2.20
N ARG A 44 -15.44 -2.71 -2.96
CA ARG A 44 -16.32 -1.54 -3.09
C ARG A 44 -16.87 -1.13 -1.72
N GLU A 45 -17.37 -2.07 -0.96
CA GLU A 45 -17.90 -1.79 0.38
C GLU A 45 -16.80 -1.32 1.34
N ALA A 46 -15.65 -2.00 1.35
CA ALA A 46 -14.56 -1.70 2.26
C ALA A 46 -13.86 -0.37 1.98
N LEU A 47 -13.75 0.03 0.71
CA LEU A 47 -13.00 1.23 0.31
C LEU A 47 -13.90 2.44 0.04
N PHE A 48 -15.14 2.23 -0.36
CA PHE A 48 -16.05 3.30 -0.79
C PHE A 48 -17.43 3.25 -0.13
N GLY A 49 -17.66 2.30 0.77
CA GLY A 49 -18.91 2.17 1.52
C GLY A 49 -19.03 3.20 2.65
N THR A 50 -20.01 2.97 3.53
CA THR A 50 -20.29 3.87 4.66
C THR A 50 -19.12 3.97 5.62
N HIS A 51 -18.43 2.85 5.88
CA HIS A 51 -17.24 2.79 6.70
C HIS A 51 -16.05 2.42 5.82
N ARG A 52 -15.15 3.36 5.62
CA ARG A 52 -13.97 3.17 4.77
C ARG A 52 -12.79 2.68 5.61
N TYR A 53 -12.29 1.50 5.29
CA TYR A 53 -11.19 0.87 6.03
C TYR A 53 -9.81 1.26 5.49
N ALA A 54 -9.73 1.65 4.22
CA ALA A 54 -8.49 2.00 3.57
C ALA A 54 -8.72 3.00 2.43
N GLU A 55 -7.64 3.57 1.94
CA GLU A 55 -7.62 4.50 0.81
C GLU A 55 -6.68 3.97 -0.27
N VAL A 56 -6.95 4.32 -1.51
CA VAL A 56 -6.13 3.94 -2.67
C VAL A 56 -5.80 5.18 -3.48
N VAL A 57 -4.55 5.28 -3.93
CA VAL A 57 -4.11 6.25 -4.92
C VAL A 57 -3.45 5.50 -6.09
N PHE A 58 -3.60 6.04 -7.29
CA PHE A 58 -2.93 5.57 -8.49
C PHE A 58 -1.85 6.53 -8.93
N ALA A 59 -0.74 5.98 -9.40
CA ALA A 59 0.22 6.72 -10.22
C ALA A 59 -0.15 6.51 -11.68
N CYS A 60 -0.35 7.60 -12.41
CA CYS A 60 -0.75 7.56 -13.81
C CYS A 60 0.31 8.19 -14.70
N ASP A 61 0.62 7.55 -15.82
CA ASP A 61 1.45 8.08 -16.90
C ASP A 61 0.52 8.41 -18.07
N ALA A 62 0.43 9.70 -18.43
CA ALA A 62 -0.50 10.19 -19.43
C ALA A 62 -1.94 9.68 -19.26
N GLY A 63 -2.42 9.66 -18.01
CA GLY A 63 -3.76 9.18 -17.64
C GLY A 63 -3.89 7.67 -17.46
N GLU A 64 -2.89 6.89 -17.84
CA GLU A 64 -2.87 5.43 -17.70
C GLU A 64 -2.38 5.03 -16.31
N PRO A 65 -3.15 4.31 -15.49
CA PRO A 65 -2.67 3.80 -14.20
C PRO A 65 -1.52 2.81 -14.37
N VAL A 66 -0.37 3.14 -13.80
CA VAL A 66 0.86 2.34 -13.91
C VAL A 66 1.41 1.89 -12.56
N GLY A 67 0.82 2.37 -11.47
CA GLY A 67 1.16 1.97 -10.12
C GLY A 67 0.05 2.32 -9.16
N PHE A 68 0.05 1.71 -7.97
CA PHE A 68 -0.93 2.02 -6.95
C PHE A 68 -0.33 1.89 -5.55
N ALA A 69 -0.97 2.55 -4.60
CA ALA A 69 -0.73 2.38 -3.18
C ALA A 69 -2.05 2.26 -2.45
N LEU A 70 -2.15 1.29 -1.55
CA LEU A 70 -3.29 1.10 -0.66
C LEU A 70 -2.80 1.28 0.78
N PHE A 71 -3.44 2.14 1.54
CA PHE A 71 -2.98 2.54 2.86
C PHE A 71 -4.14 2.84 3.80
N PHE A 72 -3.85 2.85 5.10
CA PHE A 72 -4.82 3.19 6.13
C PHE A 72 -4.08 3.85 7.31
N HIS A 73 -4.82 4.35 8.31
CA HIS A 73 -4.23 4.93 9.50
C HIS A 73 -4.05 3.89 10.59
N ASN A 74 -2.82 3.82 11.13
CA ASN A 74 -2.56 3.22 12.43
C ASN A 74 -2.42 4.35 13.46
N PHE A 75 -2.00 4.05 14.68
CA PHE A 75 -1.92 5.05 15.74
C PHE A 75 -0.68 4.84 16.60
N SER A 76 0.03 5.92 16.89
CA SER A 76 1.13 5.92 17.83
C SER A 76 0.66 6.44 19.18
N THR A 77 0.52 5.55 20.16
CA THR A 77 0.12 5.95 21.50
C THR A 77 1.15 6.84 22.18
N PHE A 78 2.43 6.58 21.98
CA PHE A 78 3.50 7.37 22.58
C PHE A 78 3.57 8.80 22.04
N LYS A 79 3.22 8.98 20.76
CA LYS A 79 3.16 10.31 20.15
C LYS A 79 1.78 10.95 20.27
N GLY A 80 0.74 10.17 20.58
CA GLY A 80 -0.64 10.65 20.59
C GLY A 80 -1.12 11.08 19.19
N GLN A 81 -0.61 10.46 18.14
CA GLN A 81 -0.85 10.85 16.75
C GLN A 81 -1.13 9.66 15.87
N PRO A 82 -1.95 9.81 14.83
CA PRO A 82 -2.09 8.78 13.81
C PRO A 82 -0.78 8.57 13.05
N GLY A 83 -0.69 7.45 12.38
CA GLY A 83 0.32 7.16 11.36
C GLY A 83 -0.36 6.78 10.07
N ILE A 84 0.38 6.74 8.98
CA ILE A 84 -0.05 6.08 7.75
C ILE A 84 0.67 4.73 7.68
N TYR A 85 -0.10 3.67 7.48
CA TYR A 85 0.41 2.33 7.20
C TYR A 85 0.13 1.99 5.75
N LEU A 86 1.19 1.78 4.98
CA LEU A 86 1.13 1.39 3.59
C LEU A 86 1.04 -0.14 3.53
N GLU A 87 -0.14 -0.66 3.16
CA GLU A 87 -0.36 -2.09 3.01
C GLU A 87 0.24 -2.61 1.71
N ASP A 88 -0.07 -1.94 0.58
CA ASP A 88 0.35 -2.38 -0.75
C ASP A 88 0.98 -1.23 -1.53
N LEU A 89 2.10 -1.52 -2.18
CA LEU A 89 2.76 -0.64 -3.14
C LEU A 89 3.18 -1.49 -4.35
N TYR A 90 2.68 -1.15 -5.52
CA TYR A 90 3.00 -1.88 -6.74
C TYR A 90 3.17 -0.94 -7.94
N VAL A 91 4.17 -1.20 -8.76
CA VAL A 91 4.43 -0.51 -10.01
C VAL A 91 4.52 -1.54 -11.13
N LYS A 92 3.83 -1.31 -12.23
CA LYS A 92 3.85 -2.21 -13.39
C LYS A 92 5.28 -2.42 -13.87
N PRO A 93 5.66 -3.65 -14.31
CA PRO A 93 7.04 -3.99 -14.63
C PRO A 93 7.70 -3.04 -15.63
N HIS A 94 6.99 -2.63 -16.69
CA HIS A 94 7.53 -1.75 -17.74
C HIS A 94 7.80 -0.31 -17.24
N MET A 95 7.29 0.06 -16.08
CA MET A 95 7.46 1.38 -15.48
C MET A 95 8.43 1.39 -14.29
N ARG A 96 9.00 0.24 -13.94
CA ARG A 96 9.98 0.15 -12.86
C ARG A 96 11.30 0.83 -13.25
N GLY A 97 12.02 1.33 -12.24
CA GLY A 97 13.26 2.07 -12.47
C GLY A 97 13.08 3.50 -13.00
N ARG A 98 11.85 3.99 -13.06
CA ARG A 98 11.50 5.35 -13.54
C ARG A 98 11.04 6.28 -12.43
N GLY A 99 11.20 5.88 -11.17
CA GLY A 99 10.86 6.71 -10.02
C GLY A 99 9.38 6.73 -9.63
N VAL A 100 8.53 5.86 -10.22
CA VAL A 100 7.09 5.82 -9.91
C VAL A 100 6.84 5.46 -8.46
N GLY A 101 7.51 4.42 -7.94
CA GLY A 101 7.40 4.02 -6.54
C GLY A 101 7.84 5.13 -5.58
N ARG A 102 8.91 5.84 -5.92
CA ARG A 102 9.36 7.01 -5.15
C ARG A 102 8.32 8.11 -5.12
N GLN A 103 7.65 8.36 -6.24
CA GLN A 103 6.60 9.39 -6.30
C GLN A 103 5.37 9.02 -5.48
N LEU A 104 4.97 7.73 -5.49
CA LEU A 104 3.90 7.23 -4.62
C LEU A 104 4.26 7.41 -3.13
N LEU A 105 5.45 7.00 -2.73
CA LEU A 105 5.91 7.16 -1.34
C LEU A 105 6.04 8.63 -0.95
N ARG A 106 6.52 9.49 -1.85
CA ARG A 106 6.58 10.94 -1.63
C ARG A 106 5.18 11.54 -1.40
N HIS A 107 4.21 11.09 -2.19
CA HIS A 107 2.81 11.52 -2.03
C HIS A 107 2.28 11.12 -0.64
N LEU A 108 2.51 9.88 -0.22
CA LEU A 108 2.09 9.41 1.11
C LEU A 108 2.82 10.13 2.25
N ALA A 109 4.09 10.45 2.07
CA ALA A 109 4.84 11.22 3.06
C ALA A 109 4.28 12.64 3.21
N ARG A 110 3.93 13.30 2.10
CA ARG A 110 3.26 14.61 2.14
C ARG A 110 1.91 14.51 2.84
N LEU A 111 1.12 13.50 2.49
CA LEU A 111 -0.18 13.26 3.10
C LEU A 111 -0.05 13.03 4.62
N ALA A 112 0.96 12.27 5.03
CA ALA A 112 1.26 12.06 6.45
C ALA A 112 1.57 13.38 7.16
N LEU A 113 2.37 14.25 6.57
CA LEU A 113 2.65 15.58 7.13
C LEU A 113 1.41 16.46 7.20
N GLU A 114 0.61 16.50 6.14
CA GLU A 114 -0.64 17.27 6.08
C GLU A 114 -1.65 16.82 7.15
N ARG A 115 -1.74 15.52 7.38
CA ARG A 115 -2.63 14.90 8.38
C ARG A 115 -2.04 14.87 9.79
N ARG A 116 -0.87 15.44 10.00
CA ARG A 116 -0.15 15.44 11.29
C ARG A 116 0.12 14.03 11.82
N CYS A 117 0.45 13.12 10.92
CA CYS A 117 0.83 11.77 11.28
C CYS A 117 2.25 11.73 11.82
N ALA A 118 2.48 10.87 12.81
CA ALA A 118 3.80 10.71 13.44
C ALA A 118 4.78 9.94 12.56
N ARG A 119 4.28 9.08 11.66
CA ARG A 119 5.11 8.15 10.89
C ARG A 119 4.40 7.63 9.65
N LEU A 120 5.19 7.10 8.73
CA LEU A 120 4.78 6.31 7.59
C LEU A 120 5.48 4.95 7.68
N GLU A 121 4.74 3.86 7.72
CA GLU A 121 5.27 2.51 7.93
C GLU A 121 4.76 1.54 6.88
N TRP A 122 5.54 0.51 6.60
CA TRP A 122 5.18 -0.60 5.71
C TRP A 122 6.01 -1.82 6.04
N ALA A 123 5.63 -2.98 5.51
CA ALA A 123 6.38 -4.22 5.59
C ALA A 123 6.92 -4.60 4.20
N VAL A 124 7.94 -5.43 4.18
CA VAL A 124 8.53 -5.98 2.97
C VAL A 124 8.92 -7.43 3.22
N LEU A 125 8.76 -8.27 2.20
CA LEU A 125 9.24 -9.65 2.27
C LEU A 125 10.77 -9.68 2.35
N GLU A 126 11.31 -10.51 3.23
CA GLU A 126 12.77 -10.57 3.49
C GLU A 126 13.60 -10.86 2.24
N TRP A 127 13.06 -11.63 1.29
CA TRP A 127 13.77 -11.95 0.06
C TRP A 127 13.82 -10.81 -0.96
N ASN A 128 13.05 -9.73 -0.75
CA ASN A 128 12.93 -8.62 -1.70
C ASN A 128 14.05 -7.59 -1.49
N GLU A 129 15.28 -8.00 -1.74
CA GLU A 129 16.45 -7.14 -1.57
C GLU A 129 16.43 -5.83 -2.38
N PRO A 130 15.98 -5.81 -3.64
CA PRO A 130 15.88 -4.55 -4.37
C PRO A 130 14.98 -3.53 -3.69
N ALA A 131 13.83 -3.96 -3.16
CA ALA A 131 12.92 -3.09 -2.42
C ALA A 131 13.53 -2.61 -1.11
N ILE A 132 14.17 -3.51 -0.36
CA ILE A 132 14.83 -3.17 0.92
C ILE A 132 15.92 -2.11 0.68
N THR A 133 16.76 -2.29 -0.33
CA THR A 133 17.79 -1.33 -0.71
C THR A 133 17.19 0.04 -1.06
N PHE A 134 16.11 0.01 -1.84
CA PHE A 134 15.39 1.22 -2.21
C PHE A 134 14.83 1.94 -0.97
N TYR A 135 14.17 1.24 -0.06
CA TYR A 135 13.61 1.84 1.16
C TYR A 135 14.69 2.45 2.06
N ARG A 136 15.81 1.78 2.21
CA ARG A 136 16.96 2.34 2.93
C ARG A 136 17.50 3.62 2.29
N SER A 137 17.50 3.70 0.97
CA SER A 137 17.92 4.90 0.24
C SER A 137 17.03 6.12 0.51
N LEU A 138 15.79 5.89 0.95
CA LEU A 138 14.84 6.93 1.33
C LEU A 138 15.00 7.40 2.79
N GLY A 139 15.88 6.76 3.55
CA GLY A 139 16.05 7.02 4.99
C GLY A 139 15.15 6.16 5.88
N ALA A 140 14.37 5.23 5.31
CA ALA A 140 13.61 4.28 6.09
C ALA A 140 14.54 3.24 6.73
N ARG A 141 14.18 2.79 7.93
CA ARG A 141 14.96 1.79 8.67
C ARG A 141 14.07 0.64 9.11
N PRO A 142 14.54 -0.61 9.03
CA PRO A 142 13.79 -1.74 9.53
C PRO A 142 13.71 -1.72 11.06
N LEU A 143 12.58 -2.16 11.60
CA LEU A 143 12.36 -2.31 13.05
C LEU A 143 12.70 -3.74 13.45
N ALA A 144 13.98 -4.06 13.55
CA ALA A 144 14.47 -5.43 13.78
C ALA A 144 14.09 -6.01 15.14
N ASP A 145 13.81 -5.15 16.14
CA ASP A 145 13.44 -5.58 17.50
C ASP A 145 11.96 -5.98 17.62
N TRP A 146 11.15 -5.74 16.58
CA TRP A 146 9.72 -6.03 16.57
C TRP A 146 9.41 -7.24 15.70
N ARG A 147 8.43 -8.02 16.12
CA ARG A 147 7.85 -9.12 15.32
C ARG A 147 6.36 -8.90 15.21
N ILE A 148 5.83 -9.11 14.02
CA ILE A 148 4.39 -9.06 13.76
C ILE A 148 3.80 -10.42 14.14
N PHE A 149 2.74 -10.42 14.95
CA PHE A 149 1.93 -11.59 15.24
C PHE A 149 0.60 -11.47 14.52
N ARG A 150 0.12 -12.58 13.99
CA ARG A 150 -1.15 -12.65 13.25
C ARG A 150 -1.99 -13.79 13.77
N LEU A 151 -3.26 -13.51 13.99
CA LEU A 151 -4.25 -14.51 14.35
C LEU A 151 -5.34 -14.51 13.28
N THR A 152 -5.56 -15.62 12.62
CA THR A 152 -6.53 -15.77 11.51
C THR A 152 -7.26 -17.10 11.59
N GLY A 153 -8.34 -17.25 10.82
CA GLY A 153 -9.08 -18.50 10.66
C GLY A 153 -9.55 -19.09 11.99
N THR A 154 -9.42 -20.41 12.14
CA THR A 154 -9.89 -21.16 13.29
C THR A 154 -9.33 -20.63 14.63
N ALA A 155 -8.07 -20.23 14.65
CA ALA A 155 -7.46 -19.68 15.87
C ALA A 155 -8.12 -18.37 16.30
N LEU A 156 -8.47 -17.51 15.33
CA LEU A 156 -9.20 -16.28 15.60
C LEU A 156 -10.61 -16.56 16.12
N GLU A 157 -11.31 -17.50 15.48
CA GLU A 157 -12.66 -17.92 15.89
C GLU A 157 -12.68 -18.49 17.31
N GLN A 158 -11.71 -19.36 17.63
CA GLN A 158 -11.61 -19.98 18.96
C GLN A 158 -11.31 -18.96 20.06
N LEU A 159 -10.48 -17.95 19.77
CA LEU A 159 -10.17 -16.92 20.77
C LEU A 159 -11.35 -15.95 20.93
N GLY A 160 -12.07 -15.67 19.88
CA GLY A 160 -13.19 -14.71 19.88
C GLY A 160 -14.49 -15.20 20.50
N GLY A 161 -14.59 -16.46 20.77
CA GLY A 161 -15.68 -16.97 21.47
C GLY A 161 -16.49 -18.04 21.13
#